data_e6581d6d6bd8764deca6028cd9330460
#
_entry.id   e6581d6d6bd8764deca6028cd9330460
#
_cell.length_a   1.000
_cell.length_b   1.000
_cell.length_c   1.000
_cell.angle_alpha   90.00
_cell.angle_beta   90.00
_cell.angle_gamma   90.00
#
_symmetry.space_group_name_H-M   'P 1'
#
loop_
_entity.id
_entity.type
_entity.pdbx_description
1 polymer ?
#
loop_
_entity_poly.entity_id
_entity_poly.type
_entity_poly.pdbx_seq_one_letter_code
_entity_poly.pdbx_strand_id
1 'polypeptide(L)'
;MVLSSENSPIVKIQQIMPKAKNAVASRARRKKMMKHAKGYWGRRKNVWTVSKNAVEKAWTYAYRDRKNKKRTFRRLWIARINAAVREHGMSYSVFIHKLNEKGIEMNRKVLADLAMNDPEAFASIVNSVK
;
A
#
# COMPACT_ATOMS: atom_id res chain seq x y z
N MET A 1 71.31 30.82 41.05
CA MET A 1 71.39 30.32 39.71
C MET A 1 70.05 29.66 39.38
N VAL A 2 69.16 30.41 38.77
CA VAL A 2 67.77 30.02 38.53
C VAL A 2 67.68 29.57 37.09
N LEU A 3 67.43 28.27 36.88
CA LEU A 3 67.20 27.74 35.55
C LEU A 3 65.70 27.81 35.27
N SER A 4 65.36 28.75 34.43
CA SER A 4 64.08 28.91 33.80
C SER A 4 63.76 27.68 32.92
N SER A 5 62.83 26.89 33.34
CA SER A 5 62.22 25.83 32.54
C SER A 5 60.90 26.29 31.88
N GLU A 6 61.01 27.26 30.98
CA GLU A 6 59.87 27.71 30.20
C GLU A 6 60.11 27.45 28.71
N ASN A 7 60.01 26.23 28.29
CA ASN A 7 59.77 25.92 26.87
C ASN A 7 59.19 24.50 26.70
N SER A 8 58.06 24.29 27.30
CA SER A 8 57.16 23.27 26.80
C SER A 8 56.38 23.84 25.63
N PRO A 9 56.54 23.39 24.39
CA PRO A 9 55.62 23.73 23.36
C PRO A 9 54.30 23.08 23.72
N ILE A 10 53.41 23.86 24.32
CA ILE A 10 52.00 23.50 24.37
C ILE A 10 51.57 23.41 22.93
N VAL A 11 51.64 22.19 22.40
CA VAL A 11 51.00 21.84 21.13
C VAL A 11 49.53 22.18 21.34
N LYS A 12 49.11 23.38 20.93
CA LYS A 12 47.72 23.69 20.71
C LYS A 12 47.23 22.69 19.69
N ILE A 13 46.76 21.53 20.17
CA ILE A 13 45.92 20.66 19.37
C ILE A 13 44.68 21.52 19.05
N GLN A 14 44.77 22.23 17.93
CA GLN A 14 43.57 22.78 17.32
C GLN A 14 42.69 21.57 17.07
N GLN A 15 41.74 21.38 17.96
CA GLN A 15 40.65 20.46 17.71
C GLN A 15 39.95 20.94 16.43
N ILE A 16 40.41 20.45 15.30
CA ILE A 16 39.74 20.62 14.02
C ILE A 16 38.44 19.86 14.17
N MET A 17 37.41 20.55 14.65
CA MET A 17 36.08 19.97 14.62
C MET A 17 35.73 19.62 13.19
N PRO A 18 35.58 18.34 12.85
CA PRO A 18 35.31 17.95 11.48
C PRO A 18 33.99 18.58 11.06
N LYS A 19 34.03 19.48 10.08
CA LYS A 19 32.81 20.05 9.48
C LYS A 19 31.97 18.90 8.91
N ALA A 20 30.70 18.87 9.28
CA ALA A 20 29.78 17.88 8.71
C ALA A 20 29.61 18.11 7.20
N LYS A 21 30.35 17.37 6.39
CA LYS A 21 30.47 17.60 4.92
C LYS A 21 29.15 17.31 4.17
N ASN A 22 28.27 16.45 4.71
CA ASN A 22 27.07 16.00 4.01
C ASN A 22 25.75 16.41 4.70
N ALA A 23 25.75 17.47 5.52
CA ALA A 23 24.60 17.86 6.30
C ALA A 23 23.37 18.21 5.45
N VAL A 24 23.55 18.92 4.35
CA VAL A 24 22.46 19.33 3.44
C VAL A 24 21.79 18.12 2.80
N ALA A 25 22.56 17.22 2.20
CA ALA A 25 22.04 16.01 1.57
C ALA A 25 21.37 15.08 2.57
N SER A 26 21.97 14.89 3.75
CA SER A 26 21.40 14.09 4.83
C SER A 26 20.07 14.66 5.33
N ARG A 27 20.01 15.98 5.52
CA ARG A 27 18.78 16.67 5.93
C ARG A 27 17.68 16.58 4.87
N ALA A 28 18.04 16.71 3.59
CA ALA A 28 17.09 16.56 2.48
C ALA A 28 16.47 15.16 2.45
N ARG A 29 17.27 14.10 2.59
CA ARG A 29 16.79 12.70 2.68
C ARG A 29 15.83 12.50 3.87
N ARG A 30 16.18 13.02 5.04
CA ARG A 30 15.29 12.95 6.22
C ARG A 30 13.99 13.68 5.98
N LYS A 31 14.02 14.91 5.45
CA LYS A 31 12.82 15.68 5.12
C LYS A 31 11.92 14.96 4.13
N LYS A 32 12.49 14.32 3.09
CA LYS A 32 11.74 13.52 2.11
C LYS A 32 10.96 12.39 2.78
N MET A 33 11.60 11.61 3.65
CA MET A 33 10.92 10.55 4.40
C MET A 33 9.86 11.09 5.35
N MET A 34 10.17 12.16 6.10
CA MET A 34 9.22 12.78 7.02
C MET A 34 7.97 13.33 6.31
N LYS A 35 8.08 13.72 5.04
CA LYS A 35 6.94 14.14 4.22
C LYS A 35 5.92 13.00 4.05
N HIS A 36 6.37 11.75 3.91
CA HIS A 36 5.50 10.58 3.83
C HIS A 36 4.85 10.21 5.17
N ALA A 37 5.44 10.63 6.29
CA ALA A 37 4.89 10.39 7.63
C ALA A 37 3.85 11.43 8.08
N LYS A 38 3.53 12.42 7.28
CA LYS A 38 2.51 13.42 7.61
C LYS A 38 1.17 12.76 7.93
N GLY A 39 0.51 13.21 8.99
CA GLY A 39 -0.76 12.64 9.44
C GLY A 39 -0.64 11.42 10.34
N TYR A 40 0.56 10.87 10.56
CA TYR A 40 0.73 9.74 11.48
C TYR A 40 0.56 10.18 12.93
N TRP A 41 0.10 9.26 13.76
CA TRP A 41 -0.16 9.49 15.17
C TRP A 41 1.12 9.75 15.98
N GLY A 42 1.07 10.74 16.86
CA GLY A 42 2.10 11.02 17.87
C GLY A 42 3.50 11.24 17.26
N ARG A 43 4.48 10.59 17.83
CA ARG A 43 5.90 10.70 17.41
C ARG A 43 6.21 10.07 16.06
N ARG A 44 5.29 9.28 15.49
CA ARG A 44 5.48 8.65 14.17
C ARG A 44 5.51 9.65 13.02
N LYS A 45 5.10 10.89 13.20
CA LYS A 45 5.12 11.95 12.18
C LYS A 45 6.32 12.89 12.27
N ASN A 46 6.93 13.05 13.44
CA ASN A 46 7.91 14.13 13.70
C ASN A 46 9.27 13.66 14.25
N VAL A 47 9.39 12.42 14.73
CA VAL A 47 10.66 11.83 15.19
C VAL A 47 11.23 10.95 14.10
N TRP A 48 12.41 11.29 13.59
CA TRP A 48 13.04 10.63 12.45
C TRP A 48 13.11 9.09 12.55
N THR A 49 13.66 8.58 13.65
CA THR A 49 13.86 7.12 13.84
C THR A 49 12.54 6.35 13.79
N VAL A 50 11.53 6.85 14.50
CA VAL A 50 10.21 6.24 14.57
C VAL A 50 9.44 6.41 13.26
N SER A 51 9.51 7.62 12.67
CA SER A 51 8.83 7.92 11.40
C SER A 51 9.37 7.07 10.25
N LYS A 52 10.69 6.88 10.16
CA LYS A 52 11.31 6.04 9.14
C LYS A 52 10.74 4.61 9.19
N ASN A 53 10.80 3.98 10.35
CA ASN A 53 10.32 2.61 10.52
C ASN A 53 8.80 2.49 10.22
N ALA A 54 8.01 3.49 10.65
CA ALA A 54 6.58 3.51 10.37
C ALA A 54 6.27 3.62 8.88
N VAL A 55 6.98 4.48 8.14
CA VAL A 55 6.81 4.65 6.69
C VAL A 55 7.26 3.41 5.92
N GLU A 56 8.42 2.84 6.25
CA GLU A 56 8.90 1.61 5.61
C GLU A 56 7.91 0.45 5.80
N LYS A 57 7.37 0.32 7.02
CA LYS A 57 6.34 -0.69 7.29
C LYS A 57 5.03 -0.41 6.54
N ALA A 58 4.62 0.84 6.44
CA ALA A 58 3.45 1.22 5.64
C ALA A 58 3.62 0.86 4.16
N TRP A 59 4.81 1.03 3.58
CA TRP A 59 5.07 0.64 2.20
C TRP A 59 5.02 -0.88 1.98
N THR A 60 5.51 -1.68 2.93
CA THR A 60 5.37 -3.15 2.84
C THR A 60 3.90 -3.57 2.90
N TYR A 61 3.10 -2.94 3.77
CA TYR A 61 1.65 -3.19 3.82
C TYR A 61 0.95 -2.72 2.55
N ALA A 62 1.27 -1.54 2.04
CA ALA A 62 0.70 -1.04 0.79
C ALA A 62 0.97 -1.99 -0.39
N TYR A 63 2.17 -2.57 -0.50
CA TYR A 63 2.47 -3.58 -1.51
C TYR A 63 1.61 -4.83 -1.36
N ARG A 64 1.54 -5.40 -0.15
CA ARG A 64 0.71 -6.57 0.15
C ARG A 64 -0.76 -6.30 -0.15
N ASP A 65 -1.27 -5.16 0.30
CA ASP A 65 -2.70 -4.84 0.24
C ASP A 65 -3.16 -4.50 -1.16
N ARG A 66 -2.29 -3.93 -2.00
CA ARG A 66 -2.58 -3.81 -3.45
C ARG A 66 -2.80 -5.16 -4.13
N LYS A 67 -2.08 -6.21 -3.72
CA LYS A 67 -2.32 -7.58 -4.21
C LYS A 67 -3.59 -8.19 -3.61
N ASN A 68 -3.81 -8.00 -2.31
CA ASN A 68 -4.99 -8.49 -1.61
C ASN A 68 -6.28 -7.83 -2.10
N LYS A 69 -6.26 -6.53 -2.41
CA LYS A 69 -7.39 -5.78 -2.94
C LYS A 69 -8.05 -6.49 -4.12
N LYS A 70 -7.26 -6.94 -5.09
CA LYS A 70 -7.75 -7.66 -6.28
C LYS A 70 -8.48 -8.95 -5.90
N ARG A 71 -7.94 -9.72 -4.95
CA ARG A 71 -8.55 -10.97 -4.47
C ARG A 71 -9.83 -10.71 -3.69
N THR A 72 -9.83 -9.67 -2.86
CA THR A 72 -10.99 -9.30 -2.04
C THR A 72 -12.16 -8.85 -2.90
N PHE A 73 -11.91 -7.98 -3.89
CA PHE A 73 -12.96 -7.57 -4.81
C PHE A 73 -13.49 -8.71 -5.67
N ARG A 74 -12.62 -9.60 -6.14
CA ARG A 74 -13.08 -10.79 -6.87
C ARG A 74 -13.99 -11.68 -6.03
N ARG A 75 -13.67 -11.90 -4.76
CA ARG A 75 -14.55 -12.66 -3.83
C ARG A 75 -15.91 -11.97 -3.66
N LEU A 76 -15.90 -10.65 -3.51
CA LEU A 76 -17.13 -9.86 -3.39
C LEU A 76 -18.01 -9.99 -4.64
N TRP A 77 -17.42 -9.87 -5.84
CA TRP A 77 -18.19 -10.05 -7.08
C TRP A 77 -18.77 -11.46 -7.20
N ILE A 78 -18.00 -12.48 -6.87
CA ILE A 78 -18.48 -13.86 -6.88
C ILE A 78 -19.65 -14.04 -5.90
N ALA A 79 -19.57 -13.47 -4.70
CA ALA A 79 -20.64 -13.56 -3.72
C ALA A 79 -21.93 -12.88 -4.22
N ARG A 80 -21.83 -11.69 -4.83
CA ARG A 80 -22.97 -10.97 -5.41
C ARG A 80 -23.61 -11.72 -6.55
N ILE A 81 -22.83 -12.21 -7.51
CA ILE A 81 -23.34 -13.01 -8.63
C ILE A 81 -23.98 -14.29 -8.11
N ASN A 82 -23.38 -14.98 -7.16
CA ASN A 82 -23.92 -16.22 -6.60
C ASN A 82 -25.27 -15.99 -5.88
N ALA A 83 -25.40 -14.89 -5.15
CA ALA A 83 -26.69 -14.53 -4.52
C ALA A 83 -27.79 -14.36 -5.58
N ALA A 84 -27.53 -13.52 -6.60
CA ALA A 84 -28.50 -13.26 -7.65
C ALA A 84 -28.85 -14.50 -8.50
N VAL A 85 -27.84 -15.32 -8.84
CA VAL A 85 -28.09 -16.54 -9.64
C VAL A 85 -28.88 -17.58 -8.85
N ARG A 86 -28.74 -17.64 -7.53
CA ARG A 86 -29.54 -18.55 -6.67
C ARG A 86 -31.02 -18.23 -6.66
N GLU A 87 -31.42 -16.99 -6.79
CA GLU A 87 -32.82 -16.57 -6.96
C GLU A 87 -33.44 -17.18 -8.24
N HIS A 88 -32.62 -17.42 -9.26
CA HIS A 88 -33.02 -18.11 -10.51
C HIS A 88 -32.82 -19.63 -10.48
N GLY A 89 -32.51 -20.22 -9.32
CA GLY A 89 -32.39 -21.66 -9.12
C GLY A 89 -31.09 -22.30 -9.61
N MET A 90 -30.04 -21.52 -9.86
CA MET A 90 -28.75 -22.02 -10.33
C MET A 90 -27.63 -21.72 -9.29
N SER A 91 -26.53 -22.50 -9.37
CA SER A 91 -25.30 -22.18 -8.64
C SER A 91 -24.36 -21.32 -9.49
N TYR A 92 -23.45 -20.59 -8.82
CA TYR A 92 -22.43 -19.79 -9.48
C TYR A 92 -21.59 -20.61 -10.48
N SER A 93 -21.20 -21.83 -10.13
CA SER A 93 -20.35 -22.68 -10.98
C SER A 93 -21.06 -23.08 -12.26
N VAL A 94 -22.32 -23.48 -12.15
CA VAL A 94 -23.16 -23.85 -13.30
C VAL A 94 -23.40 -22.65 -14.21
N PHE A 95 -23.68 -21.49 -13.64
CA PHE A 95 -23.89 -20.25 -14.40
C PHE A 95 -22.66 -19.85 -15.21
N ILE A 96 -21.47 -19.84 -14.59
CA ILE A 96 -20.23 -19.48 -15.29
C ILE A 96 -19.89 -20.52 -16.37
N HIS A 97 -20.14 -21.79 -16.13
CA HIS A 97 -19.93 -22.84 -17.13
C HIS A 97 -20.81 -22.59 -18.36
N LYS A 98 -22.11 -22.39 -18.17
CA LYS A 98 -23.07 -22.11 -19.24
C LYS A 98 -22.76 -20.83 -20.01
N LEU A 99 -22.29 -19.76 -19.34
CA LEU A 99 -21.81 -18.56 -20.00
C LEU A 99 -20.65 -18.84 -20.96
N ASN A 100 -19.67 -19.65 -20.49
CA ASN A 100 -18.53 -20.02 -21.31
C ASN A 100 -18.93 -20.92 -22.49
N GLU A 101 -19.86 -21.88 -22.29
CA GLU A 101 -20.37 -22.73 -23.37
C GLU A 101 -21.07 -21.93 -24.48
N LYS A 102 -21.79 -20.87 -24.09
CA LYS A 102 -22.46 -19.93 -25.03
C LYS A 102 -21.52 -18.87 -25.60
N GLY A 103 -20.22 -18.89 -25.26
CA GLY A 103 -19.25 -17.91 -25.73
C GLY A 103 -19.49 -16.49 -25.26
N ILE A 104 -20.23 -16.30 -24.17
CA ILE A 104 -20.52 -14.98 -23.60
C ILE A 104 -19.36 -14.55 -22.70
N GLU A 105 -18.48 -13.70 -23.22
CA GLU A 105 -17.32 -13.17 -22.50
C GLU A 105 -17.70 -11.93 -21.69
N MET A 106 -18.15 -12.13 -20.45
CA MET A 106 -18.42 -11.05 -19.49
C MET A 106 -17.54 -11.17 -18.25
N ASN A 107 -16.94 -10.06 -17.84
CA ASN A 107 -16.14 -10.06 -16.62
C ASN A 107 -17.01 -10.04 -15.36
N ARG A 108 -16.48 -10.61 -14.27
CA ARG A 108 -17.19 -10.72 -12.99
C ARG A 108 -17.60 -9.39 -12.38
N LYS A 109 -16.84 -8.32 -12.65
CA LYS A 109 -17.17 -6.98 -12.16
C LYS A 109 -18.46 -6.48 -12.78
N VAL A 110 -18.60 -6.58 -14.10
CA VAL A 110 -19.82 -6.17 -14.82
C VAL A 110 -21.01 -7.03 -14.40
N LEU A 111 -20.85 -8.35 -14.34
CA LEU A 111 -21.94 -9.25 -13.87
C LEU A 111 -22.39 -8.93 -12.45
N ALA A 112 -21.46 -8.60 -11.55
CA ALA A 112 -21.79 -8.23 -10.17
C ALA A 112 -22.42 -6.84 -10.06
N ASP A 113 -22.11 -5.94 -10.99
CA ASP A 113 -22.71 -4.61 -11.07
C ASP A 113 -24.14 -4.71 -11.58
N LEU A 114 -24.37 -5.44 -12.66
CA LEU A 114 -25.72 -5.74 -13.17
C LEU A 114 -26.60 -6.43 -12.12
N ALA A 115 -26.06 -7.42 -11.43
CA ALA A 115 -26.79 -8.12 -10.37
C ALA A 115 -27.27 -7.22 -9.22
N MET A 116 -26.64 -6.06 -9.01
CA MET A 116 -27.02 -5.12 -7.96
C MET A 116 -27.85 -3.94 -8.45
N ASN A 117 -27.48 -3.37 -9.60
CA ASN A 117 -28.01 -2.11 -10.08
C ASN A 117 -29.06 -2.29 -11.17
N ASP A 118 -29.03 -3.41 -11.90
CA ASP A 118 -29.97 -3.73 -12.95
C ASP A 118 -30.33 -5.24 -12.94
N PRO A 119 -31.17 -5.66 -11.99
CA PRO A 119 -31.58 -7.07 -11.87
C PRO A 119 -32.35 -7.60 -13.09
N GLU A 120 -33.07 -6.75 -13.84
CA GLU A 120 -33.80 -7.15 -15.03
C GLU A 120 -32.84 -7.53 -16.17
N ALA A 121 -31.82 -6.71 -16.41
CA ALA A 121 -30.77 -7.05 -17.37
C ALA A 121 -29.99 -8.31 -16.96
N PHE A 122 -29.70 -8.47 -15.67
CA PHE A 122 -29.07 -9.67 -15.15
C PHE A 122 -29.96 -10.91 -15.36
N ALA A 123 -31.26 -10.84 -15.07
CA ALA A 123 -32.23 -11.91 -15.29
C ALA A 123 -32.29 -12.31 -16.78
N SER A 124 -32.25 -11.35 -17.69
CA SER A 124 -32.21 -11.61 -19.13
C SER A 124 -30.97 -12.44 -19.53
N ILE A 125 -29.81 -12.11 -18.96
CA ILE A 125 -28.57 -12.89 -19.17
C ILE A 125 -28.72 -14.31 -18.59
N VAL A 126 -29.26 -14.43 -17.37
CA VAL A 126 -29.47 -15.74 -16.73
C VAL A 126 -30.41 -16.61 -17.57
N ASN A 127 -31.53 -16.03 -18.06
CA ASN A 127 -32.48 -16.74 -18.91
C ASN A 127 -31.90 -17.14 -20.25
N SER A 128 -31.02 -16.33 -20.84
CA SER A 128 -30.35 -16.67 -22.08
C SER A 128 -29.40 -17.87 -21.96
N VAL A 129 -28.90 -18.18 -20.75
CA VAL A 129 -27.97 -19.29 -20.50
C VAL A 129 -28.65 -20.47 -19.77
N LYS A 130 -29.90 -20.37 -19.41
CA LYS A 130 -30.66 -21.41 -18.74
C LYS A 130 -30.99 -22.56 -19.68
#